data_54bf0a58d2f8a9596bcee001492c7889
#
_entry.id   54bf0a58d2f8a9596bcee001492c7889
#
_cell.length_a   1.000
_cell.length_b   1.000
_cell.length_c   1.000
_cell.angle_alpha   90.00
_cell.angle_beta   90.00
_cell.angle_gamma   90.00
#
_symmetry.space_group_name_H-M   'P 1'
#
loop_
_entity.id
_entity.type
_entity.pdbx_description
1 polymer ?
#
loop_
_entity_poly.entity_id
_entity_poly.type
_entity_poly.pdbx_seq_one_letter_code
_entity_poly.pdbx_strand_id
1 'polypeptide(L)'
;MVKAVVGANWGDEGKGKITDMLGKEADIIVRFQGGANAGHTIVNDYGKFALHTLPSGVFYDHTTSIIGNGVALNIPVLFHELQSIVEQGVPMPDIKISDRAQIVMSYHIKFDEYEEERLAGKIFWFYQVGNCTILF
;
A
#
# COMPACT_ATOMS: atom_id res chain seq x y z
N MET A 1 5.26 10.02 -19.33
CA MET A 1 4.93 8.63 -19.83
C MET A 1 4.23 7.90 -18.69
N VAL A 2 3.15 7.17 -18.95
CA VAL A 2 2.43 6.37 -17.94
C VAL A 2 2.98 4.95 -17.94
N LYS A 3 3.30 4.42 -16.75
CA LYS A 3 3.76 3.04 -16.54
C LYS A 3 2.83 2.36 -15.54
N ALA A 4 2.46 1.10 -15.78
CA ALA A 4 1.68 0.29 -14.83
C ALA A 4 2.51 -0.90 -14.37
N VAL A 5 2.62 -1.09 -13.06
CA VAL A 5 3.27 -2.25 -12.44
C VAL A 5 2.18 -3.19 -11.93
N VAL A 6 2.03 -4.31 -12.61
CA VAL A 6 1.01 -5.32 -12.29
C VAL A 6 1.66 -6.67 -12.03
N GLY A 7 1.15 -7.41 -11.04
CA GLY A 7 1.56 -8.78 -10.79
C GLY A 7 0.76 -9.74 -11.67
N ALA A 8 1.44 -10.66 -12.31
CA ALA A 8 0.81 -11.66 -13.16
C ALA A 8 0.50 -12.97 -12.41
N ASN A 9 0.92 -13.10 -11.15
CA ASN A 9 0.91 -14.38 -10.42
C ASN A 9 0.52 -14.22 -8.94
N TRP A 10 1.28 -14.80 -8.05
CA TRP A 10 0.94 -15.08 -6.64
C TRP A 10 0.93 -13.89 -5.68
N GLY A 11 1.26 -12.69 -6.11
CA GLY A 11 1.17 -11.48 -5.28
C GLY A 11 2.48 -11.04 -4.61
N ASP A 12 3.48 -11.88 -4.55
CA ASP A 12 4.78 -11.65 -3.89
C ASP A 12 5.96 -11.48 -4.89
N GLU A 13 5.67 -11.07 -6.12
CA GLU A 13 6.65 -10.93 -7.21
C GLU A 13 7.65 -9.77 -7.03
N GLY A 14 7.59 -9.06 -5.91
CA GLY A 14 8.47 -7.94 -5.65
C GLY A 14 8.07 -6.63 -6.33
N LYS A 15 6.78 -6.45 -6.65
CA LYS A 15 6.23 -5.22 -7.27
C LYS A 15 6.63 -3.96 -6.53
N GLY A 16 6.64 -3.97 -5.20
CA GLY A 16 7.02 -2.83 -4.38
C GLY A 16 8.44 -2.32 -4.69
N LYS A 17 9.39 -3.23 -4.86
CA LYS A 17 10.78 -2.88 -5.22
C LYS A 17 10.88 -2.27 -6.62
N ILE A 18 10.15 -2.82 -7.59
CA ILE A 18 10.12 -2.28 -8.97
C ILE A 18 9.46 -0.90 -8.97
N THR A 19 8.37 -0.72 -8.23
CA THR A 19 7.68 0.56 -8.09
C THR A 19 8.59 1.61 -7.45
N ASP A 20 9.35 1.24 -6.42
CA ASP A 20 10.30 2.14 -5.77
C ASP A 20 11.43 2.57 -6.74
N MET A 21 11.99 1.63 -7.49
CA MET A 21 13.01 1.95 -8.50
C MET A 21 12.50 2.91 -9.58
N LEU A 22 11.28 2.69 -10.06
CA LEU A 22 10.65 3.54 -11.09
C LEU A 22 10.13 4.86 -10.51
N GLY A 23 9.84 4.88 -9.22
CA GLY A 23 9.28 6.03 -8.50
C GLY A 23 10.19 7.24 -8.47
N LYS A 24 11.50 7.03 -8.55
CA LYS A 24 12.52 8.11 -8.61
C LYS A 24 12.32 9.09 -9.77
N GLU A 25 11.72 8.63 -10.86
CA GLU A 25 11.49 9.40 -12.08
C GLU A 25 10.01 9.80 -12.25
N ALA A 26 9.14 9.45 -11.31
CA ALA A 26 7.71 9.67 -11.42
C ALA A 26 7.26 10.91 -10.64
N ASP A 27 6.46 11.75 -11.27
CA ASP A 27 5.82 12.90 -10.63
C ASP A 27 4.60 12.47 -9.79
N ILE A 28 3.93 11.39 -10.20
CA ILE A 28 2.74 10.86 -9.53
C ILE A 28 2.83 9.34 -9.42
N ILE A 29 2.59 8.82 -8.22
CA ILE A 29 2.49 7.38 -7.96
C ILE A 29 1.10 7.06 -7.42
N VAL A 30 0.38 6.17 -8.11
CA VAL A 30 -0.98 5.79 -7.76
C VAL A 30 -1.03 4.34 -7.32
N ARG A 31 -1.39 4.11 -6.06
CA ARG A 31 -1.87 2.82 -5.60
C ARG A 31 -3.37 2.75 -5.86
N PHE A 32 -3.79 2.04 -6.89
CA PHE A 32 -5.17 2.11 -7.33
C PHE A 32 -6.08 1.03 -6.72
N GLN A 33 -5.53 -0.04 -6.13
CA GLN A 33 -6.30 -1.11 -5.50
C GLN A 33 -5.53 -1.85 -4.41
N GLY A 34 -6.23 -2.71 -3.67
CA GLY A 34 -5.69 -3.59 -2.64
C GLY A 34 -5.92 -3.05 -1.22
N GLY A 35 -5.71 -3.92 -0.25
CA GLY A 35 -5.84 -3.61 1.19
C GLY A 35 -4.50 -3.48 1.90
N ALA A 36 -4.55 -3.39 3.23
CA ALA A 36 -3.38 -3.32 4.10
C ALA A 36 -2.80 -4.70 4.49
N ASN A 37 -3.37 -5.79 4.02
CA ASN A 37 -3.00 -7.16 4.37
C ASN A 37 -1.67 -7.62 3.74
N ALA A 38 -1.24 -7.01 2.63
CA ALA A 38 0.05 -7.30 2.01
C ALA A 38 0.98 -6.10 2.17
N GLY A 39 2.08 -6.30 2.90
CA GLY A 39 3.13 -5.30 3.06
C GLY A 39 4.24 -5.46 2.03
N HIS A 40 4.96 -4.38 1.79
CA HIS A 40 6.21 -4.41 1.04
C HIS A 40 7.31 -3.68 1.81
N THR A 41 8.51 -4.23 1.74
CA THR A 41 9.67 -3.64 2.41
C THR A 41 10.44 -2.78 1.42
N ILE A 42 10.72 -1.54 1.82
CA ILE A 42 11.59 -0.59 1.14
C ILE A 42 12.82 -0.36 1.99
N VAL A 43 13.98 -0.32 1.37
CA VAL A 43 15.25 0.05 1.99
C VAL A 43 15.82 1.22 1.21
N ASN A 44 15.98 2.36 1.87
CA ASN A 44 16.51 3.59 1.31
C ASN A 44 17.44 4.30 2.31
N ASP A 45 17.84 5.53 1.98
CA ASP A 45 18.77 6.32 2.80
C ASP A 45 18.21 6.70 4.18
N TYR A 46 16.88 6.71 4.35
CA TYR A 46 16.20 6.95 5.63
C TYR A 46 16.14 5.69 6.51
N GLY A 47 16.31 4.50 5.92
CA GLY A 47 16.26 3.24 6.67
C GLY A 47 15.47 2.13 5.99
N LYS A 48 14.92 1.23 6.81
CA LYS A 48 14.10 0.10 6.37
C LYS A 48 12.66 0.29 6.83
N PHE A 49 11.75 0.30 5.88
CA PHE A 49 10.32 0.53 6.10
C PHE A 49 9.49 -0.65 5.60
N ALA A 50 8.52 -1.06 6.39
CA ALA A 50 7.48 -2.00 5.98
C ALA A 50 6.18 -1.21 5.76
N LEU A 51 5.80 -0.99 4.50
CA LEU A 51 4.58 -0.27 4.13
C LEU A 51 3.48 -1.26 3.76
N HIS A 52 2.28 -1.01 4.26
CA HIS A 52 1.07 -1.79 3.96
C HIS A 52 0.08 -0.99 3.11
N THR A 53 -0.13 0.27 3.46
CA THR A 53 -1.12 1.14 2.80
C THR A 53 -0.47 2.21 1.94
N LEU A 54 0.63 2.77 2.40
CA LEU A 54 1.30 3.86 1.72
C LEU A 54 1.93 3.41 0.38
N PRO A 55 1.80 4.23 -0.68
CA PRO A 55 2.55 4.03 -1.93
C PRO A 55 4.05 4.28 -1.71
N SER A 56 4.90 3.66 -2.53
CA SER A 56 6.38 3.86 -2.45
C SER A 56 6.83 5.31 -2.70
N GLY A 57 6.00 6.12 -3.34
CA GLY A 57 6.28 7.52 -3.64
C GLY A 57 6.43 8.43 -2.42
N VAL A 58 6.02 7.98 -1.23
CA VAL A 58 6.10 8.77 0.01
C VAL A 58 7.52 9.14 0.45
N PHE A 59 8.54 8.54 -0.13
CA PHE A 59 9.94 8.84 0.16
C PHE A 59 10.54 9.91 -0.76
N TYR A 60 9.80 10.37 -1.76
CA TYR A 60 10.26 11.35 -2.75
C TYR A 60 9.48 12.65 -2.60
N ASP A 61 10.16 13.75 -2.33
CA ASP A 61 9.57 15.07 -2.09
C ASP A 61 8.92 15.70 -3.33
N HIS A 62 9.36 15.28 -4.52
CA HIS A 62 8.80 15.73 -5.80
C HIS A 62 7.56 14.93 -6.24
N THR A 63 7.24 13.83 -5.54
CA THR A 63 6.20 12.90 -5.97
C THR A 63 4.89 13.11 -5.21
N THR A 64 3.79 13.25 -5.93
CA THR A 64 2.44 13.15 -5.34
C THR A 64 2.01 11.69 -5.26
N SER A 65 1.75 11.21 -4.05
CA SER A 65 1.27 9.86 -3.79
C SER A 65 -0.25 9.82 -3.75
N ILE A 66 -0.88 8.96 -4.56
CA ILE A 66 -2.34 8.86 -4.64
C ILE A 66 -2.82 7.49 -4.17
N ILE A 67 -3.78 7.48 -3.28
CA ILE A 67 -4.56 6.29 -2.89
C ILE A 67 -5.86 6.30 -3.68
N GLY A 68 -6.00 5.35 -4.61
CA GLY A 68 -7.11 5.28 -5.56
C GLY A 68 -8.37 4.63 -5.00
N ASN A 69 -9.41 4.64 -5.79
CA ASN A 69 -10.76 4.20 -5.42
C ASN A 69 -10.90 2.69 -5.20
N GLY A 70 -10.02 1.87 -5.74
CA GLY A 70 -10.01 0.42 -5.52
C GLY A 70 -9.26 -0.02 -4.25
N VAL A 71 -8.77 0.93 -3.44
CA VAL A 71 -8.06 0.63 -2.19
C VAL A 71 -9.07 0.43 -1.05
N ALA A 72 -8.87 -0.65 -0.29
CA ALA A 72 -9.52 -0.85 1.00
C ALA A 72 -8.66 -0.20 2.10
N LEU A 73 -9.04 1.00 2.51
CA LEU A 73 -8.25 1.88 3.35
C LEU A 73 -8.58 1.64 4.83
N ASN A 74 -7.59 1.19 5.59
CA ASN A 74 -7.63 1.18 7.04
C ASN A 74 -7.02 2.49 7.57
N ILE A 75 -7.85 3.41 8.04
CA ILE A 75 -7.44 4.75 8.46
C ILE A 75 -6.44 4.72 9.64
N PRO A 76 -6.67 3.96 10.72
CA PRO A 76 -5.67 3.79 11.78
C PRO A 76 -4.32 3.31 11.30
N VAL A 77 -4.29 2.31 10.40
CA VAL A 77 -3.04 1.79 9.83
C VAL A 77 -2.33 2.85 9.00
N LEU A 78 -3.06 3.59 8.18
CA LEU A 78 -2.50 4.69 7.37
C LEU A 78 -1.81 5.73 8.25
N PHE A 79 -2.47 6.22 9.31
CA PHE A 79 -1.89 7.21 10.20
C PHE A 79 -0.69 6.68 10.96
N HIS A 80 -0.72 5.44 11.40
CA HIS A 80 0.42 4.80 12.06
C HIS A 80 1.63 4.70 11.12
N GLU A 81 1.43 4.31 9.87
CA GLU A 81 2.50 4.27 8.88
C GLU A 81 3.06 5.67 8.59
N LEU A 82 2.20 6.68 8.41
CA LEU A 82 2.62 8.07 8.21
C LEU A 82 3.46 8.58 9.38
N GLN A 83 3.00 8.35 10.60
CA GLN A 83 3.74 8.76 11.80
C GLN A 83 5.10 8.06 11.85
N SER A 84 5.15 6.76 11.60
CA SER A 84 6.39 5.97 11.62
C SER A 84 7.43 6.46 10.63
N ILE A 85 7.05 6.84 9.40
CA ILE A 85 8.01 7.35 8.41
C ILE A 85 8.51 8.76 8.78
N VAL A 86 7.63 9.61 9.31
CA VAL A 86 8.01 10.98 9.73
C VAL A 86 8.94 10.94 10.95
N GLU A 87 8.68 10.07 11.92
CA GLU A 87 9.56 9.87 13.10
C GLU A 87 10.98 9.39 12.70
N GLN A 88 11.12 8.72 11.58
CA GLN A 88 12.41 8.29 11.03
C GLN A 88 13.06 9.36 10.14
N GLY A 89 12.52 10.57 10.09
CA GLY A 89 13.10 11.73 9.41
C GLY A 89 12.68 11.89 7.95
N VAL A 90 11.70 11.11 7.46
CA VAL A 90 11.12 11.32 6.14
C VAL A 90 10.26 12.59 6.18
N PRO A 91 10.40 13.55 5.26
CA PRO A 91 9.50 14.70 5.17
C PRO A 91 8.05 14.26 4.99
N MET A 92 7.10 15.06 5.52
CA MET A 92 5.68 14.76 5.35
C MET A 92 5.35 14.67 3.85
N PRO A 93 4.90 13.51 3.35
CA PRO A 93 4.66 13.33 1.92
C PRO A 93 3.37 14.02 1.45
N ASP A 94 3.33 14.42 0.17
CA ASP A 94 2.09 14.85 -0.48
C ASP A 94 1.23 13.63 -0.81
N ILE A 95 0.17 13.42 -0.02
CA ILE A 95 -0.75 12.28 -0.19
C ILE A 95 -2.14 12.77 -0.51
N LYS A 96 -2.71 12.22 -1.56
CA LYS A 96 -4.10 12.42 -1.96
C LYS A 96 -4.86 11.12 -1.90
N ILE A 97 -6.05 11.16 -1.33
CA ILE A 97 -6.92 9.98 -1.16
C ILE A 97 -8.17 10.20 -1.97
N SER A 98 -8.54 9.20 -2.76
CA SER A 98 -9.81 9.22 -3.48
C SER A 98 -10.99 9.27 -2.50
N ASP A 99 -11.95 10.11 -2.78
CA ASP A 99 -13.24 10.16 -2.07
C ASP A 99 -14.10 8.90 -2.25
N ARG A 100 -13.69 8.01 -3.16
CA ARG A 100 -14.31 6.72 -3.45
C ARG A 100 -13.51 5.53 -2.91
N ALA A 101 -12.43 5.75 -2.17
CA ALA A 101 -11.71 4.67 -1.50
C ALA A 101 -12.62 3.98 -0.48
N GLN A 102 -12.57 2.66 -0.42
CA GLN A 102 -13.39 1.90 0.52
C GLN A 102 -12.78 1.97 1.93
N ILE A 103 -13.57 2.29 2.93
CA ILE A 103 -13.10 2.37 4.31
C ILE A 103 -13.24 1.02 4.99
N VAL A 104 -12.12 0.53 5.54
CA VAL A 104 -12.11 -0.65 6.41
C VAL A 104 -12.51 -0.22 7.82
N MET A 105 -13.67 -0.69 8.26
CA MET A 105 -14.19 -0.44 9.60
C MET A 105 -13.76 -1.57 10.56
N SER A 106 -13.74 -1.30 11.85
CA SER A 106 -13.34 -2.28 12.88
C SER A 106 -14.13 -3.58 12.85
N TYR A 107 -15.40 -3.54 12.46
CA TYR A 107 -16.22 -4.74 12.36
C TYR A 107 -15.83 -5.62 11.15
N HIS A 108 -15.29 -5.05 10.07
CA HIS A 108 -14.77 -5.86 8.96
C HIS A 108 -13.61 -6.74 9.42
N ILE A 109 -12.71 -6.18 10.23
CA ILE A 109 -11.56 -6.91 10.78
C ILE A 109 -12.04 -8.04 11.69
N LYS A 110 -13.03 -7.76 12.56
CA LYS A 110 -13.59 -8.78 13.45
C LYS A 110 -14.33 -9.90 12.70
N PHE A 111 -15.03 -9.57 11.63
CA PHE A 111 -15.65 -10.60 10.79
C PHE A 111 -14.63 -11.49 10.11
N ASP A 112 -13.52 -10.91 9.64
CA ASP A 112 -12.43 -11.66 9.04
C ASP A 112 -11.78 -12.61 10.05
N GLU A 113 -11.48 -12.14 11.26
CA GLU A 113 -11.00 -12.96 12.39
C GLU A 113 -11.95 -14.12 12.71
N TYR A 114 -13.27 -13.88 12.81
CA TYR A 114 -14.26 -14.93 13.07
C TYR A 114 -14.35 -15.95 11.93
N GLU A 115 -14.24 -15.51 10.68
CA GLU A 115 -14.23 -16.42 9.54
C GLU A 115 -12.95 -17.28 9.51
N GLU A 116 -11.80 -16.72 9.84
CA GLU A 116 -10.55 -17.46 9.98
C GLU A 116 -10.67 -18.53 11.07
N GLU A 117 -11.19 -18.19 12.24
CA GLU A 117 -11.48 -19.14 13.32
C GLU A 117 -12.48 -20.23 12.87
N ARG A 118 -13.59 -19.84 12.22
CA ARG A 118 -14.62 -20.78 11.75
C ARG A 118 -14.06 -21.79 10.76
N LEU A 119 -13.16 -21.38 9.91
CA LEU A 119 -12.56 -22.22 8.87
C LEU A 119 -11.32 -22.98 9.36
N ALA A 120 -10.92 -22.78 10.64
CA ALA A 120 -9.85 -23.52 11.32
C ALA A 120 -8.56 -23.64 10.48
N GLY A 121 -8.11 -22.54 9.89
CA GLY A 121 -6.92 -22.51 9.06
C GLY A 121 -7.04 -23.23 7.70
N LYS A 122 -8.25 -23.61 7.29
CA LYS A 122 -8.52 -24.22 5.98
C LYS A 122 -8.70 -23.23 4.85
N ILE A 123 -8.58 -21.92 5.13
CA ILE A 123 -8.68 -20.92 4.09
C ILE A 123 -7.32 -20.76 3.43
N PHE A 124 -7.24 -21.30 2.25
CA PHE A 124 -6.24 -20.93 1.28
C PHE A 124 -6.58 -19.55 0.70
N TRP A 125 -5.83 -18.48 1.09
CA TRP A 125 -5.39 -17.38 0.22
C TRP A 125 -6.40 -16.65 -0.67
N PHE A 126 -7.68 -16.55 -0.34
CA PHE A 126 -8.66 -15.89 -1.22
C PHE A 126 -8.61 -14.35 -1.19
N TYR A 127 -7.86 -13.70 -0.29
CA TYR A 127 -7.88 -12.25 -0.10
C TYR A 127 -6.57 -11.51 -0.39
N GLN A 128 -5.59 -12.13 -1.01
CA GLN A 128 -4.48 -11.37 -1.57
C GLN A 128 -4.87 -10.75 -2.91
N VAL A 129 -5.67 -9.72 -2.87
CA VAL A 129 -5.79 -8.82 -4.01
C VAL A 129 -4.43 -8.16 -4.20
N GLY A 130 -3.71 -8.57 -5.20
CA GLY A 130 -2.36 -8.07 -5.48
C GLY A 130 -2.37 -6.55 -5.57
N ASN A 131 -1.41 -5.92 -4.88
CA ASN A 131 -1.22 -4.48 -4.98
C ASN A 131 -0.81 -4.13 -6.42
N CYS A 132 -1.58 -3.29 -7.07
CA CYS A 132 -1.22 -2.74 -8.36
C CYS A 132 -0.92 -1.25 -8.22
N THR A 133 0.11 -0.78 -8.90
CA THR A 133 0.56 0.60 -8.84
C THR A 133 0.70 1.16 -10.25
N ILE A 134 0.24 2.37 -10.47
CA ILE A 134 0.40 3.13 -11.71
C ILE A 134 1.31 4.33 -11.43
N LEU A 135 2.25 4.57 -12.34
CA LEU A 135 3.22 5.66 -12.30
C LEU A 135 2.95 6.62 -13.47
N PHE A 136 2.95 7.89 -13.19
CA PHE A 136 2.79 8.96 -14.19
C PHE A 136 3.98 9.89 -14.20
#